data_41325f5ab1195d69c9d97173e80b389d
#
_entry.id   41325f5ab1195d69c9d97173e80b389d
#
_cell.length_a   1.000
_cell.length_b   1.000
_cell.length_c   1.000
_cell.angle_alpha   90.00
_cell.angle_beta   90.00
_cell.angle_gamma   90.00
#
_symmetry.space_group_name_H-M   'P 1'
#
loop_
_entity.id
_entity.type
_entity.pdbx_description
1 polymer ?
#
loop_
_entity_poly.entity_id
_entity_poly.type
_entity_poly.pdbx_seq_one_letter_code
_entity_poly.pdbx_strand_id
1 'polypeptide(L)'
;MTESLTLALPSKGAIAEPTHQFLRNSGLRVHKPNPRQYIGSIPVVPDVDVLFQRVKDVVYKVADGTAHIGITGYDVVREHPHDNLIVIHDRLGYGHCKLLVAVPESWVDVDCMADLAEIALDFREHKQRNIRVATTYTNLARQYLHTQGIHHFTLVRAEGAIEAAPTIGYADMVIDLTQTGTTLRENHLKPVSDGVIVESQACLIGNREALADHPERLESVRMLLEYIDAAVYGGQYYQITVNIQGADGEAVAREVASNPLTGGLLGPTVAPIYGTDRSQNGQWFTVTITIGSRDLLEAVEYLRRIGSTQVVVVPVRYVFLEESPTYARFLSTL
;
A
#
# COMPACT_ATOMS: atom_id res chain seq x y z
N MET A 1 -0.01 -23.58 -27.32
CA MET A 1 0.74 -22.40 -26.85
C MET A 1 0.05 -22.01 -25.54
N THR A 2 0.76 -22.09 -24.43
CA THR A 2 0.25 -21.60 -23.13
C THR A 2 -0.08 -20.12 -23.26
N GLU A 3 -1.29 -19.72 -22.91
CA GLU A 3 -1.68 -18.31 -22.95
C GLU A 3 -1.00 -17.59 -21.77
N SER A 4 0.03 -16.81 -22.08
CA SER A 4 0.80 -16.08 -21.06
C SER A 4 -0.07 -15.04 -20.32
N LEU A 5 0.19 -14.85 -19.03
CA LEU A 5 -0.38 -13.77 -18.23
C LEU A 5 0.43 -12.49 -18.46
N THR A 6 -0.22 -11.40 -18.83
CA THR A 6 0.44 -10.10 -18.97
C THR A 6 0.20 -9.23 -17.74
N LEU A 7 1.28 -8.87 -17.03
CA LEU A 7 1.31 -7.99 -15.87
C LEU A 7 1.80 -6.59 -16.28
N ALA A 8 0.94 -5.58 -16.21
CA ALA A 8 1.33 -4.19 -16.42
C ALA A 8 1.92 -3.56 -15.17
N LEU A 9 3.11 -2.95 -15.31
CA LEU A 9 3.82 -2.28 -14.21
C LEU A 9 4.13 -0.81 -14.54
N PRO A 10 4.17 0.07 -13.53
CA PRO A 10 4.52 1.47 -13.72
C PRO A 10 5.99 1.62 -14.15
N SER A 11 6.22 2.35 -15.24
CA SER A 11 7.57 2.63 -15.78
C SER A 11 8.15 3.95 -15.30
N LYS A 12 7.30 4.87 -14.80
CA LYS A 12 7.64 6.22 -14.33
C LYS A 12 6.64 6.68 -13.27
N GLY A 13 6.99 7.74 -12.55
CA GLY A 13 6.17 8.32 -11.49
C GLY A 13 6.54 7.80 -10.11
N ALA A 14 5.90 8.34 -9.08
CA ALA A 14 6.25 8.14 -7.68
C ALA A 14 6.21 6.67 -7.22
N ILE A 15 5.34 5.84 -7.82
CA ILE A 15 5.20 4.42 -7.43
C ILE A 15 6.06 3.46 -8.27
N ALA A 16 6.76 3.93 -9.33
CA ALA A 16 7.49 3.02 -10.21
C ALA A 16 8.63 2.29 -9.50
N GLU A 17 9.59 3.03 -8.90
CA GLU A 17 10.70 2.41 -8.16
C GLU A 17 10.22 1.64 -6.92
N PRO A 18 9.28 2.17 -6.10
CA PRO A 18 8.68 1.39 -5.02
C PRO A 18 8.04 0.07 -5.48
N THR A 19 7.39 0.02 -6.66
CA THR A 19 6.83 -1.22 -7.22
C THR A 19 7.94 -2.23 -7.53
N HIS A 20 9.02 -1.79 -8.16
CA HIS A 20 10.16 -2.67 -8.43
C HIS A 20 10.81 -3.20 -7.16
N GLN A 21 10.95 -2.34 -6.14
CA GLN A 21 11.49 -2.74 -4.84
C GLN A 21 10.57 -3.72 -4.13
N PHE A 22 9.25 -3.47 -4.14
CA PHE A 22 8.25 -4.34 -3.57
C PHE A 22 8.29 -5.74 -4.22
N LEU A 23 8.26 -5.84 -5.55
CA LEU A 23 8.34 -7.11 -6.27
C LEU A 23 9.65 -7.84 -5.98
N ARG A 24 10.78 -7.14 -5.92
CA ARG A 24 12.09 -7.71 -5.54
C ARG A 24 12.06 -8.29 -4.12
N ASN A 25 11.50 -7.54 -3.18
CA ASN A 25 11.37 -7.96 -1.78
C ASN A 25 10.42 -9.15 -1.64
N SER A 26 9.38 -9.21 -2.47
CA SER A 26 8.43 -10.34 -2.54
C SER A 26 8.99 -11.54 -3.31
N GLY A 27 10.26 -11.53 -3.74
CA GLY A 27 10.84 -12.64 -4.52
C GLY A 27 10.45 -12.67 -6.00
N LEU A 28 9.60 -11.74 -6.44
CA LEU A 28 9.09 -11.60 -7.81
C LEU A 28 9.98 -10.67 -8.63
N ARG A 29 11.28 -10.95 -8.66
CA ARG A 29 12.23 -10.09 -9.37
C ARG A 29 11.91 -10.01 -10.86
N VAL A 30 11.66 -8.80 -11.34
CA VAL A 30 11.44 -8.55 -12.76
C VAL A 30 12.78 -8.56 -13.50
N HIS A 31 12.86 -9.38 -14.54
CA HIS A 31 13.97 -9.41 -15.47
C HIS A 31 13.63 -8.59 -16.71
N LYS A 32 14.50 -7.63 -17.06
CA LYS A 32 14.37 -6.79 -18.24
C LYS A 32 15.61 -6.97 -19.11
N PRO A 33 15.51 -7.62 -20.28
CA PRO A 33 16.69 -7.90 -21.11
C PRO A 33 17.45 -6.65 -21.54
N ASN A 34 16.72 -5.57 -21.78
CA ASN A 34 17.29 -4.27 -22.13
C ASN A 34 16.54 -3.16 -21.39
N PRO A 35 17.24 -2.20 -20.69
CA PRO A 35 16.60 -1.10 -19.99
C PRO A 35 15.63 -0.24 -20.80
N ARG A 36 15.81 -0.19 -22.13
CA ARG A 36 14.96 0.58 -23.04
C ARG A 36 13.71 -0.17 -23.54
N GLN A 37 13.64 -1.49 -23.33
CA GLN A 37 12.46 -2.27 -23.72
C GLN A 37 11.31 -2.06 -22.75
N TYR A 38 10.10 -2.14 -23.26
CA TYR A 38 8.86 -2.05 -22.47
C TYR A 38 8.31 -3.41 -22.07
N ILE A 39 9.08 -4.49 -22.30
CA ILE A 39 8.72 -5.87 -22.00
C ILE A 39 9.77 -6.47 -21.07
N GLY A 40 9.33 -7.29 -20.13
CA GLY A 40 10.15 -8.06 -19.19
C GLY A 40 9.46 -9.36 -18.83
N SER A 41 10.04 -10.10 -17.88
CA SER A 41 9.47 -11.36 -17.35
C SER A 41 9.73 -11.48 -15.84
N ILE A 42 9.03 -12.40 -15.19
CA ILE A 42 9.26 -12.80 -13.79
C ILE A 42 9.67 -14.28 -13.79
N PRO A 43 10.96 -14.59 -13.81
CA PRO A 43 11.45 -15.96 -14.00
C PRO A 43 10.96 -16.98 -12.98
N VAL A 44 10.59 -16.55 -11.77
CA VAL A 44 10.10 -17.43 -10.69
C VAL A 44 8.64 -17.87 -10.90
N VAL A 45 7.88 -17.15 -11.73
CA VAL A 45 6.52 -17.52 -12.12
C VAL A 45 6.50 -17.73 -13.63
N PRO A 46 6.36 -18.98 -14.12
CA PRO A 46 6.32 -19.28 -15.54
C PRO A 46 5.17 -18.55 -16.26
N ASP A 47 5.33 -18.31 -17.55
CA ASP A 47 4.31 -17.75 -18.42
C ASP A 47 3.76 -16.39 -17.98
N VAL A 48 4.59 -15.55 -17.31
CA VAL A 48 4.27 -14.16 -16.96
C VAL A 48 5.13 -13.19 -17.73
N ASP A 49 4.49 -12.46 -18.64
CA ASP A 49 5.07 -11.33 -19.34
C ASP A 49 4.81 -10.03 -18.58
N VAL A 50 5.80 -9.16 -18.50
CA VAL A 50 5.70 -7.85 -17.88
C VAL A 50 5.66 -6.76 -18.94
N LEU A 51 4.67 -5.86 -18.85
CA LEU A 51 4.50 -4.70 -19.71
C LEU A 51 4.70 -3.41 -18.92
N PHE A 52 5.69 -2.59 -19.28
CA PHE A 52 5.97 -1.32 -18.59
C PHE A 52 5.16 -0.17 -19.19
N GLN A 53 4.32 0.49 -18.39
CA GLN A 53 3.41 1.56 -18.77
C GLN A 53 3.50 2.76 -17.83
N ARG A 54 2.92 3.91 -18.17
CA ARG A 54 2.68 4.98 -17.19
C ARG A 54 1.59 4.53 -16.22
N VAL A 55 1.62 5.04 -14.99
CA VAL A 55 0.67 4.67 -13.92
C VAL A 55 -0.78 4.69 -14.40
N LYS A 56 -1.18 5.75 -15.10
CA LYS A 56 -2.54 5.89 -15.66
C LYS A 56 -2.81 4.90 -16.80
N ASP A 57 -1.81 4.66 -17.65
CA ASP A 57 -1.96 3.76 -18.81
C ASP A 57 -2.13 2.30 -18.36
N VAL A 58 -1.60 1.92 -17.18
CA VAL A 58 -1.84 0.60 -16.58
C VAL A 58 -3.34 0.32 -16.44
N VAL A 59 -4.10 1.30 -15.91
CA VAL A 59 -5.56 1.15 -15.74
C VAL A 59 -6.24 0.90 -17.07
N TYR A 60 -5.92 1.68 -18.11
CA TYR A 60 -6.52 1.50 -19.44
C TYR A 60 -6.13 0.19 -20.09
N LYS A 61 -4.85 -0.24 -19.95
CA LYS A 61 -4.37 -1.50 -20.53
C LYS A 61 -4.97 -2.73 -19.85
N VAL A 62 -5.29 -2.63 -18.57
CA VAL A 62 -6.02 -3.69 -17.87
C VAL A 62 -7.51 -3.63 -18.22
N ALA A 63 -8.11 -2.45 -18.30
CA ALA A 63 -9.52 -2.30 -18.63
C ALA A 63 -9.86 -2.81 -20.06
N ASP A 64 -8.96 -2.58 -21.03
CA ASP A 64 -9.13 -3.02 -22.43
C ASP A 64 -8.67 -4.48 -22.69
N GLY A 65 -8.14 -5.18 -21.65
CA GLY A 65 -7.67 -6.56 -21.76
C GLY A 65 -6.30 -6.74 -22.43
N THR A 66 -5.61 -5.65 -22.85
CA THR A 66 -4.24 -5.73 -23.38
C THR A 66 -3.26 -6.24 -22.32
N ALA A 67 -3.47 -5.89 -21.05
CA ALA A 67 -2.85 -6.52 -19.90
C ALA A 67 -3.94 -7.20 -19.07
N HIS A 68 -3.64 -8.37 -18.50
CA HIS A 68 -4.61 -9.14 -17.73
C HIS A 68 -4.68 -8.69 -16.27
N ILE A 69 -3.55 -8.28 -15.72
CA ILE A 69 -3.41 -7.70 -14.38
C ILE A 69 -2.44 -6.51 -14.41
N GLY A 70 -2.46 -5.68 -13.36
CA GLY A 70 -1.54 -4.54 -13.30
C GLY A 70 -1.39 -3.96 -11.90
N ILE A 71 -0.24 -3.34 -11.62
CA ILE A 71 0.00 -2.57 -10.40
C ILE A 71 -0.09 -1.08 -10.71
N THR A 72 -0.92 -0.36 -9.95
CA THR A 72 -1.17 1.08 -10.13
C THR A 72 -1.54 1.74 -8.79
N GLY A 73 -1.82 3.04 -8.79
CA GLY A 73 -2.38 3.75 -7.63
C GLY A 73 -3.89 3.53 -7.51
N TYR A 74 -4.39 3.30 -6.31
CA TYR A 74 -5.83 3.13 -6.07
C TYR A 74 -6.64 4.39 -6.43
N ASP A 75 -6.05 5.58 -6.25
CA ASP A 75 -6.60 6.87 -6.70
C ASP A 75 -6.90 6.88 -8.20
N VAL A 76 -5.99 6.34 -9.02
CA VAL A 76 -6.16 6.29 -10.49
C VAL A 76 -7.27 5.31 -10.88
N VAL A 77 -7.39 4.18 -10.18
CA VAL A 77 -8.48 3.22 -10.37
C VAL A 77 -9.84 3.88 -10.06
N ARG A 78 -9.91 4.62 -8.96
CA ARG A 78 -11.13 5.35 -8.54
C ARG A 78 -11.49 6.50 -9.49
N GLU A 79 -10.49 7.15 -10.07
CA GLU A 79 -10.71 8.21 -11.07
C GLU A 79 -11.23 7.66 -12.41
N HIS A 80 -10.83 6.41 -12.77
CA HIS A 80 -11.17 5.77 -14.05
C HIS A 80 -11.87 4.44 -13.84
N PRO A 81 -13.09 4.41 -13.26
CA PRO A 81 -13.85 3.17 -13.09
C PRO A 81 -14.20 2.55 -14.44
N HIS A 82 -14.16 1.22 -14.50
CA HIS A 82 -14.54 0.44 -15.67
C HIS A 82 -15.17 -0.89 -15.23
N ASP A 83 -16.20 -1.38 -15.92
CA ASP A 83 -16.98 -2.55 -15.52
C ASP A 83 -16.15 -3.84 -15.45
N ASN A 84 -15.19 -3.99 -16.38
CA ASN A 84 -14.29 -5.13 -16.42
C ASN A 84 -13.09 -5.03 -15.45
N LEU A 85 -12.93 -3.89 -14.78
CA LEU A 85 -11.80 -3.67 -13.88
C LEU A 85 -12.16 -4.12 -12.47
N ILE A 86 -11.38 -5.04 -11.92
CA ILE A 86 -11.51 -5.52 -10.54
C ILE A 86 -10.26 -5.20 -9.74
N VAL A 87 -10.43 -4.88 -8.46
CA VAL A 87 -9.31 -4.71 -7.53
C VAL A 87 -9.04 -6.06 -6.87
N ILE A 88 -7.89 -6.68 -7.22
CA ILE A 88 -7.48 -7.97 -6.69
C ILE A 88 -6.90 -7.80 -5.28
N HIS A 89 -5.98 -6.84 -5.11
CA HIS A 89 -5.35 -6.52 -3.83
C HIS A 89 -5.28 -5.00 -3.65
N ASP A 90 -6.02 -4.47 -2.67
CA ASP A 90 -6.21 -3.03 -2.45
C ASP A 90 -5.09 -2.34 -1.67
N ARG A 91 -4.19 -3.11 -1.01
CA ARG A 91 -3.20 -2.60 -0.05
C ARG A 91 -1.86 -3.29 -0.14
N LEU A 92 -1.05 -2.94 -1.14
CA LEU A 92 0.31 -3.49 -1.29
C LEU A 92 1.33 -2.92 -0.29
N GLY A 93 0.93 -1.94 0.56
CA GLY A 93 1.75 -1.43 1.66
C GLY A 93 2.79 -0.37 1.27
N TYR A 94 2.69 0.23 0.09
CA TYR A 94 3.58 1.31 -0.35
C TYR A 94 2.84 2.32 -1.26
N GLY A 95 3.48 3.47 -1.50
CA GLY A 95 2.91 4.53 -2.35
C GLY A 95 1.73 5.25 -1.71
N HIS A 96 1.69 5.32 -0.36
CA HIS A 96 0.62 5.99 0.37
C HIS A 96 0.52 7.46 0.01
N CYS A 97 -0.69 7.91 -0.31
CA CYS A 97 -1.02 9.31 -0.56
C CYS A 97 -2.51 9.56 -0.27
N LYS A 98 -2.89 10.83 -0.22
CA LYS A 98 -4.27 11.26 -0.07
C LYS A 98 -4.62 12.22 -1.19
N LEU A 99 -5.75 11.99 -1.85
CA LEU A 99 -6.38 13.00 -2.69
C LEU A 99 -7.23 13.88 -1.79
N LEU A 100 -6.96 15.17 -1.75
CA LEU A 100 -7.65 16.08 -0.85
C LEU A 100 -7.90 17.46 -1.47
N VAL A 101 -8.82 18.17 -0.84
CA VAL A 101 -9.12 19.57 -1.12
C VAL A 101 -8.16 20.45 -0.34
N ALA A 102 -7.51 21.39 -1.04
CA ALA A 102 -6.67 22.40 -0.42
C ALA A 102 -7.01 23.81 -0.95
N VAL A 103 -7.00 24.77 -0.04
CA VAL A 103 -7.33 26.16 -0.29
C VAL A 103 -6.15 27.08 0.06
N PRO A 104 -6.08 28.32 -0.46
CA PRO A 104 -5.06 29.26 -0.03
C PRO A 104 -5.08 29.48 1.49
N GLU A 105 -3.91 29.54 2.13
CA GLU A 105 -3.78 29.86 3.57
C GLU A 105 -4.41 31.20 3.94
N SER A 106 -4.48 32.13 2.98
CA SER A 106 -5.15 33.42 3.15
C SER A 106 -6.67 33.33 3.34
N TRP A 107 -7.28 32.19 3.06
CA TRP A 107 -8.69 31.95 3.35
C TRP A 107 -8.84 31.48 4.81
N VAL A 108 -8.63 32.43 5.74
CA VAL A 108 -8.53 32.14 7.18
C VAL A 108 -9.80 31.51 7.77
N ASP A 109 -10.97 31.85 7.22
CA ASP A 109 -12.28 31.41 7.69
C ASP A 109 -12.76 30.11 7.02
N VAL A 110 -11.92 29.43 6.21
CA VAL A 110 -12.25 28.17 5.54
C VAL A 110 -11.47 27.03 6.19
N ASP A 111 -12.10 26.26 7.07
CA ASP A 111 -11.48 25.13 7.75
C ASP A 111 -12.13 23.80 7.40
N CYS A 112 -13.41 23.78 6.98
CA CYS A 112 -14.14 22.58 6.61
C CYS A 112 -14.85 22.74 5.25
N MET A 113 -15.42 21.64 4.74
CA MET A 113 -16.14 21.65 3.46
C MET A 113 -17.42 22.49 3.51
N ALA A 114 -18.04 22.67 4.68
CA ALA A 114 -19.20 23.56 4.84
C ALA A 114 -18.82 25.01 4.59
N ASP A 115 -17.70 25.47 5.17
CA ASP A 115 -17.20 26.84 4.93
C ASP A 115 -16.88 27.06 3.44
N LEU A 116 -16.29 26.02 2.80
CA LEU A 116 -16.01 26.08 1.36
C LEU A 116 -17.28 26.17 0.52
N ALA A 117 -18.37 25.53 0.93
CA ALA A 117 -19.66 25.63 0.25
C ALA A 117 -20.21 27.05 0.32
N GLU A 118 -20.08 27.75 1.46
CA GLU A 118 -20.46 29.17 1.60
C GLU A 118 -19.60 30.06 0.70
N ILE A 119 -18.30 29.86 0.64
CA ILE A 119 -17.40 30.59 -0.26
C ILE A 119 -17.77 30.34 -1.73
N ALA A 120 -18.16 29.15 -2.11
CA ALA A 120 -18.58 28.86 -3.48
C ALA A 120 -19.87 29.62 -3.88
N LEU A 121 -20.79 29.79 -2.93
CA LEU A 121 -21.98 30.64 -3.10
C LEU A 121 -21.60 32.11 -3.20
N ASP A 122 -20.73 32.61 -2.33
CA ASP A 122 -20.22 33.99 -2.38
C ASP A 122 -19.61 34.33 -3.75
N PHE A 123 -18.80 33.42 -4.30
CA PHE A 123 -18.22 33.54 -5.63
C PHE A 123 -19.31 33.67 -6.70
N ARG A 124 -20.39 32.91 -6.59
CA ARG A 124 -21.51 32.95 -7.52
C ARG A 124 -22.31 34.22 -7.41
N GLU A 125 -22.63 34.69 -6.20
CA GLU A 125 -23.53 35.81 -5.96
C GLU A 125 -22.81 37.14 -6.11
N HIS A 126 -21.62 37.30 -5.53
CA HIS A 126 -20.93 38.59 -5.49
C HIS A 126 -19.86 38.72 -6.59
N LYS A 127 -19.15 37.64 -6.95
CA LYS A 127 -18.14 37.69 -8.02
C LYS A 127 -18.71 37.31 -9.40
N GLN A 128 -19.99 36.91 -9.48
CA GLN A 128 -20.70 36.54 -10.71
C GLN A 128 -19.95 35.43 -11.51
N ARG A 129 -19.24 34.57 -10.84
CA ARG A 129 -18.54 33.42 -11.43
C ARG A 129 -18.50 32.22 -10.50
N ASN A 130 -18.26 31.07 -11.04
CA ASN A 130 -18.01 29.86 -10.26
C ASN A 130 -16.59 29.88 -9.65
N ILE A 131 -16.42 29.18 -8.51
CA ILE A 131 -15.11 28.88 -7.97
C ILE A 131 -14.35 27.92 -8.93
N ARG A 132 -13.08 28.21 -9.19
CA ARG A 132 -12.23 27.41 -10.10
C ARG A 132 -11.38 26.44 -9.30
N VAL A 133 -11.42 25.18 -9.68
CA VAL A 133 -10.75 24.07 -8.99
C VAL A 133 -9.74 23.43 -9.93
N ALA A 134 -8.45 23.58 -9.66
CA ALA A 134 -7.41 22.90 -10.44
C ALA A 134 -7.23 21.45 -9.97
N THR A 135 -7.27 20.52 -10.92
CA THR A 135 -7.10 19.09 -10.62
C THR A 135 -6.81 18.27 -11.87
N THR A 136 -6.14 17.11 -11.69
CA THR A 136 -6.10 16.01 -12.68
C THR A 136 -7.20 14.97 -12.43
N TYR A 137 -7.84 14.97 -11.26
CA TYR A 137 -8.86 14.02 -10.80
C TYR A 137 -10.27 14.59 -10.99
N THR A 138 -10.65 14.79 -12.24
CA THR A 138 -11.89 15.52 -12.58
C THR A 138 -13.17 14.77 -12.22
N ASN A 139 -13.16 13.43 -12.25
CA ASN A 139 -14.33 12.61 -11.91
C ASN A 139 -14.54 12.58 -10.40
N LEU A 140 -13.50 12.26 -9.65
CA LEU A 140 -13.53 12.23 -8.19
C LEU A 140 -13.83 13.60 -7.60
N ALA A 141 -13.19 14.66 -8.14
CA ALA A 141 -13.45 16.04 -7.71
C ALA A 141 -14.91 16.44 -7.92
N ARG A 142 -15.47 16.16 -9.09
CA ARG A 142 -16.86 16.46 -9.40
C ARG A 142 -17.81 15.72 -8.46
N GLN A 143 -17.62 14.42 -8.32
CA GLN A 143 -18.46 13.59 -7.46
C GLN A 143 -18.42 14.08 -6.01
N TYR A 144 -17.22 14.32 -5.49
CA TYR A 144 -17.03 14.74 -4.11
C TYR A 144 -17.63 16.11 -3.84
N LEU A 145 -17.35 17.12 -4.66
CA LEU A 145 -17.91 18.47 -4.49
C LEU A 145 -19.44 18.44 -4.51
N HIS A 146 -20.06 17.67 -5.41
CA HIS A 146 -21.51 17.50 -5.42
C HIS A 146 -22.04 16.84 -4.14
N THR A 147 -21.37 15.82 -3.59
CA THR A 147 -21.79 15.21 -2.32
C THR A 147 -21.67 16.13 -1.12
N GLN A 148 -20.77 17.12 -1.21
CA GLN A 148 -20.61 18.20 -0.22
C GLN A 148 -21.54 19.40 -0.45
N GLY A 149 -22.49 19.28 -1.38
CA GLY A 149 -23.44 20.36 -1.69
C GLY A 149 -22.86 21.53 -2.50
N ILE A 150 -21.64 21.41 -2.97
CA ILE A 150 -21.00 22.44 -3.79
C ILE A 150 -21.34 22.19 -5.26
N HIS A 151 -22.18 23.04 -5.84
CA HIS A 151 -22.66 22.91 -7.23
C HIS A 151 -22.12 23.96 -8.18
N HIS A 152 -21.63 25.10 -7.66
CA HIS A 152 -21.15 26.23 -8.42
C HIS A 152 -19.63 26.28 -8.55
N PHE A 153 -19.05 25.27 -9.25
CA PHE A 153 -17.61 25.19 -9.52
C PHE A 153 -17.30 24.98 -11.00
N THR A 154 -16.07 25.30 -11.37
CA THR A 154 -15.49 25.02 -12.70
C THR A 154 -14.19 24.25 -12.50
N LEU A 155 -14.13 23.01 -13.03
CA LEU A 155 -12.90 22.23 -13.02
C LEU A 155 -11.94 22.77 -14.09
N VAL A 156 -10.74 23.11 -13.66
CA VAL A 156 -9.62 23.49 -14.52
C VAL A 156 -8.65 22.31 -14.56
N ARG A 157 -8.60 21.66 -15.71
CA ARG A 157 -7.64 20.56 -15.88
C ARG A 157 -6.24 21.14 -15.94
N ALA A 158 -5.39 20.70 -15.02
CA ALA A 158 -3.98 21.08 -14.96
C ALA A 158 -3.12 19.81 -15.01
N GLU A 159 -2.00 19.86 -15.73
CA GLU A 159 -1.00 18.80 -15.78
C GLU A 159 0.31 19.36 -15.23
N GLY A 160 0.71 18.88 -14.03
CA GLY A 160 1.91 19.37 -13.31
C GLY A 160 1.73 20.70 -12.61
N ALA A 161 2.44 20.90 -11.51
CA ALA A 161 2.46 22.11 -10.66
C ALA A 161 1.04 22.63 -10.31
N ILE A 162 0.11 21.73 -10.01
CA ILE A 162 -1.30 22.05 -9.69
C ILE A 162 -1.39 22.96 -8.48
N GLU A 163 -0.51 22.71 -7.50
CA GLU A 163 -0.39 23.47 -6.26
C GLU A 163 -0.07 24.95 -6.48
N ALA A 164 0.54 25.30 -7.59
CA ALA A 164 0.83 26.70 -7.94
C ALA A 164 -0.37 27.43 -8.57
N ALA A 165 -1.44 26.72 -8.93
CA ALA A 165 -2.58 27.27 -9.65
C ALA A 165 -3.24 28.50 -8.98
N PRO A 166 -3.45 28.52 -7.65
CA PRO A 166 -4.03 29.68 -6.97
C PRO A 166 -3.08 30.87 -6.96
N THR A 167 -1.79 30.65 -6.75
CA THR A 167 -0.77 31.73 -6.74
C THR A 167 -0.62 32.36 -8.12
N ILE A 168 -0.66 31.58 -9.19
CA ILE A 168 -0.58 32.04 -10.57
C ILE A 168 -1.94 32.67 -11.01
N GLY A 169 -3.05 32.32 -10.35
CA GLY A 169 -4.37 32.94 -10.55
C GLY A 169 -5.25 32.26 -11.61
N TYR A 170 -4.91 31.09 -12.12
CA TYR A 170 -5.78 30.37 -13.05
C TYR A 170 -6.81 29.44 -12.37
N ALA A 171 -6.63 29.15 -11.07
CA ALA A 171 -7.63 28.52 -10.22
C ALA A 171 -7.72 29.22 -8.86
N ASP A 172 -8.76 28.94 -8.09
CA ASP A 172 -8.99 29.53 -6.78
C ASP A 172 -8.62 28.57 -5.66
N MET A 173 -8.69 27.26 -5.94
CA MET A 173 -8.32 26.17 -5.03
C MET A 173 -7.83 24.97 -5.83
N VAL A 174 -7.34 23.96 -5.13
CA VAL A 174 -6.83 22.74 -5.75
C VAL A 174 -7.45 21.47 -5.15
N ILE A 175 -7.54 20.42 -5.96
CA ILE A 175 -7.77 19.04 -5.50
C ILE A 175 -6.63 18.23 -6.07
N ASP A 176 -5.71 17.77 -5.21
CA ASP A 176 -4.50 17.09 -5.64
C ASP A 176 -4.02 16.03 -4.63
N LEU A 177 -3.12 15.19 -5.10
CA LEU A 177 -2.46 14.18 -4.27
C LEU A 177 -1.41 14.81 -3.36
N THR A 178 -1.38 14.34 -2.13
CA THR A 178 -0.30 14.65 -1.20
C THR A 178 0.13 13.43 -0.39
N GLN A 179 1.41 13.34 -0.09
CA GLN A 179 1.94 12.34 0.84
C GLN A 179 2.15 12.95 2.23
N THR A 180 2.87 14.07 2.31
CA THR A 180 3.27 14.72 3.56
C THR A 180 2.69 16.13 3.74
N GLY A 181 2.04 16.65 2.73
CA GLY A 181 1.55 18.04 2.69
C GLY A 181 2.65 19.10 2.50
N THR A 182 3.89 18.72 2.29
CA THR A 182 5.01 19.66 2.17
C THR A 182 4.84 20.60 0.98
N THR A 183 4.57 20.05 -0.21
CA THR A 183 4.37 20.84 -1.44
C THR A 183 3.19 21.82 -1.32
N LEU A 184 2.12 21.41 -0.64
CA LEU A 184 0.97 22.30 -0.39
C LEU A 184 1.41 23.52 0.46
N ARG A 185 2.13 23.29 1.57
CA ARG A 185 2.61 24.36 2.45
C ARG A 185 3.61 25.29 1.75
N GLU A 186 4.50 24.73 0.95
CA GLU A 186 5.46 25.53 0.15
C GLU A 186 4.76 26.44 -0.86
N ASN A 187 3.54 26.09 -1.30
CA ASN A 187 2.71 26.89 -2.18
C ASN A 187 1.60 27.67 -1.44
N HIS A 188 1.73 27.86 -0.12
CA HIS A 188 0.77 28.59 0.72
C HIS A 188 -0.66 28.05 0.63
N LEU A 189 -0.79 26.73 0.59
CA LEU A 189 -2.06 26.01 0.62
C LEU A 189 -2.23 25.26 1.94
N LYS A 190 -3.45 25.31 2.50
CA LYS A 190 -3.86 24.49 3.64
C LYS A 190 -4.89 23.43 3.20
N PRO A 191 -4.79 22.19 3.70
CA PRO A 191 -5.83 21.20 3.48
C PRO A 191 -7.09 21.56 4.26
N VAL A 192 -8.26 21.32 3.68
CA VAL A 192 -9.54 21.41 4.38
C VAL A 192 -9.68 20.19 5.29
N SER A 193 -10.12 20.36 6.54
CA SER A 193 -10.05 19.35 7.61
C SER A 193 -10.78 18.04 7.28
N ASP A 194 -11.96 18.14 6.67
CA ASP A 194 -12.80 17.05 6.18
C ASP A 194 -12.73 16.86 4.66
N GLY A 195 -11.72 17.49 4.01
CA GLY A 195 -11.55 17.53 2.55
C GLY A 195 -10.85 16.32 1.94
N VAL A 196 -10.63 15.20 2.67
CA VAL A 196 -10.01 13.99 2.11
C VAL A 196 -11.02 13.24 1.25
N ILE A 197 -10.71 13.08 -0.02
CA ILE A 197 -11.56 12.42 -1.02
C ILE A 197 -11.27 10.92 -1.10
N VAL A 198 -9.99 10.57 -1.17
CA VAL A 198 -9.51 9.18 -1.27
C VAL A 198 -8.19 9.06 -0.52
N GLU A 199 -8.09 8.05 0.35
CA GLU A 199 -6.81 7.53 0.82
C GLU A 199 -6.35 6.45 -0.15
N SER A 200 -5.16 6.60 -0.70
CA SER A 200 -4.63 5.77 -1.77
C SER A 200 -3.28 5.17 -1.42
N GLN A 201 -3.02 4.03 -2.02
CA GLN A 201 -1.72 3.38 -2.07
C GLN A 201 -1.64 2.52 -3.34
N ALA A 202 -0.53 1.86 -3.58
CA ALA A 202 -0.41 0.91 -4.66
C ALA A 202 -1.38 -0.27 -4.48
N CYS A 203 -2.03 -0.67 -5.56
CA CYS A 203 -2.97 -1.79 -5.63
C CYS A 203 -2.69 -2.67 -6.85
N LEU A 204 -3.11 -3.93 -6.77
CA LEU A 204 -3.14 -4.87 -7.90
C LEU A 204 -4.56 -4.93 -8.44
N ILE A 205 -4.70 -4.72 -9.74
CA ILE A 205 -5.96 -4.76 -10.47
C ILE A 205 -5.95 -5.87 -11.51
N GLY A 206 -7.12 -6.29 -11.96
CA GLY A 206 -7.28 -7.30 -13.00
C GLY A 206 -8.44 -6.99 -13.93
N ASN A 207 -8.39 -7.59 -15.12
CA ASN A 207 -9.51 -7.59 -16.05
C ASN A 207 -10.34 -8.86 -15.83
N ARG A 208 -11.61 -8.69 -15.48
CA ARG A 208 -12.53 -9.80 -15.17
C ARG A 208 -12.67 -10.78 -16.33
N GLU A 209 -12.98 -10.29 -17.52
CA GLU A 209 -13.22 -11.12 -18.70
C GLU A 209 -11.96 -11.85 -19.16
N ALA A 210 -10.81 -11.17 -19.11
CA ALA A 210 -9.53 -11.77 -19.51
C ALA A 210 -9.03 -12.86 -18.57
N LEU A 211 -9.60 -12.95 -17.34
CA LEU A 211 -9.19 -13.93 -16.32
C LEU A 211 -10.22 -15.04 -16.12
N ALA A 212 -11.53 -14.77 -16.24
CA ALA A 212 -12.59 -15.68 -15.82
C ALA A 212 -12.55 -17.05 -16.49
N ASP A 213 -12.29 -17.13 -17.80
CA ASP A 213 -12.35 -18.38 -18.59
C ASP A 213 -10.97 -18.96 -18.93
N HIS A 214 -9.91 -18.54 -18.19
CA HIS A 214 -8.52 -18.92 -18.47
C HIS A 214 -7.81 -19.53 -17.25
N PRO A 215 -7.99 -20.86 -17.00
CA PRO A 215 -7.39 -21.53 -15.83
C PRO A 215 -5.87 -21.37 -15.71
N GLU A 216 -5.15 -21.35 -16.84
CA GLU A 216 -3.68 -21.19 -16.86
C GLU A 216 -3.27 -19.79 -16.34
N ARG A 217 -4.01 -18.75 -16.73
CA ARG A 217 -3.78 -17.39 -16.24
C ARG A 217 -4.12 -17.26 -14.74
N LEU A 218 -5.21 -17.91 -14.31
CA LEU A 218 -5.60 -17.96 -12.90
C LEU A 218 -4.53 -18.64 -12.04
N GLU A 219 -3.90 -19.70 -12.55
CA GLU A 219 -2.79 -20.35 -11.84
C GLU A 219 -1.58 -19.42 -11.70
N SER A 220 -1.21 -18.69 -12.77
CA SER A 220 -0.14 -17.68 -12.69
C SER A 220 -0.49 -16.54 -11.72
N VAL A 221 -1.75 -16.08 -11.69
CA VAL A 221 -2.23 -15.11 -10.69
C VAL A 221 -2.15 -15.67 -9.28
N ARG A 222 -2.54 -16.94 -9.06
CA ARG A 222 -2.42 -17.63 -7.76
C ARG A 222 -0.97 -17.62 -7.27
N MET A 223 -0.04 -18.04 -8.13
CA MET A 223 1.39 -18.06 -7.77
C MET A 223 1.91 -16.65 -7.42
N LEU A 224 1.54 -15.63 -8.18
CA LEU A 224 1.93 -14.24 -7.88
C LEU A 224 1.37 -13.79 -6.52
N LEU A 225 0.10 -14.09 -6.24
CA LEU A 225 -0.55 -13.71 -4.99
C LEU A 225 0.00 -14.43 -3.78
N GLU A 226 0.40 -15.71 -3.90
CA GLU A 226 1.11 -16.43 -2.84
C GLU A 226 2.38 -15.68 -2.39
N TYR A 227 3.20 -15.21 -3.35
CA TYR A 227 4.39 -14.42 -3.04
C TYR A 227 4.06 -13.05 -2.48
N ILE A 228 3.07 -12.37 -3.03
CA ILE A 228 2.65 -11.02 -2.61
C ILE A 228 2.11 -11.07 -1.18
N ASP A 229 1.12 -11.94 -0.93
CA ASP A 229 0.50 -12.08 0.39
C ASP A 229 1.53 -12.50 1.44
N ALA A 230 2.38 -13.48 1.13
CA ALA A 230 3.42 -13.92 2.05
C ALA A 230 4.40 -12.80 2.41
N ALA A 231 4.75 -11.93 1.45
CA ALA A 231 5.64 -10.80 1.70
C ALA A 231 4.93 -9.67 2.46
N VAL A 232 3.70 -9.32 2.10
CA VAL A 232 2.89 -8.31 2.80
C VAL A 232 2.63 -8.73 4.24
N TYR A 233 2.29 -10.00 4.45
CA TYR A 233 2.04 -10.53 5.78
C TYR A 233 3.34 -10.64 6.58
N GLY A 234 4.41 -11.21 6.00
CA GLY A 234 5.72 -11.34 6.62
C GLY A 234 6.31 -10.01 7.08
N GLY A 235 6.15 -8.96 6.27
CA GLY A 235 6.65 -7.62 6.59
C GLY A 235 6.04 -6.98 7.84
N GLN A 236 4.97 -7.56 8.39
CA GLN A 236 4.35 -7.12 9.65
C GLN A 236 5.00 -7.73 10.89
N TYR A 237 5.98 -8.64 10.74
CA TYR A 237 6.53 -9.42 11.83
C TYR A 237 8.05 -9.34 11.93
N TYR A 238 8.51 -9.52 13.17
CA TYR A 238 9.90 -9.84 13.50
C TYR A 238 9.97 -11.19 14.20
N GLN A 239 11.02 -11.95 13.92
CA GLN A 239 11.40 -13.10 14.71
C GLN A 239 12.43 -12.66 15.75
N ILE A 240 12.15 -12.94 17.01
CA ILE A 240 13.06 -12.70 18.13
C ILE A 240 13.58 -14.04 18.62
N THR A 241 14.88 -14.13 18.79
CA THR A 241 15.55 -15.26 19.44
C THR A 241 16.32 -14.75 20.64
N VAL A 242 16.11 -15.35 21.80
CA VAL A 242 16.76 -15.01 23.06
C VAL A 242 17.21 -16.26 23.79
N ASN A 243 18.19 -16.10 24.70
CA ASN A 243 18.58 -17.14 25.65
C ASN A 243 18.06 -16.79 27.05
N ILE A 244 17.37 -17.74 27.70
CA ILE A 244 16.78 -17.57 29.03
C ILE A 244 17.20 -18.77 29.89
N GLN A 245 17.53 -18.49 31.16
CA GLN A 245 17.79 -19.52 32.16
C GLN A 245 16.48 -19.92 32.85
N GLY A 246 16.26 -21.22 33.02
CA GLY A 246 15.06 -21.72 33.69
C GLY A 246 15.23 -23.10 34.30
N ALA A 247 14.24 -23.55 35.05
CA ALA A 247 14.22 -24.88 35.64
C ALA A 247 14.04 -25.97 34.58
N ASP A 248 13.14 -25.70 33.64
CA ASP A 248 12.87 -26.57 32.47
C ASP A 248 12.27 -25.71 31.32
N GLY A 249 12.15 -26.34 30.16
CA GLY A 249 11.64 -25.64 28.96
C GLY A 249 10.17 -25.22 29.07
N GLU A 250 9.34 -25.96 29.80
CA GLU A 250 7.92 -25.63 29.98
C GLU A 250 7.74 -24.42 30.89
N ALA A 251 8.54 -24.30 31.97
CA ALA A 251 8.55 -23.13 32.85
C ALA A 251 8.95 -21.87 32.05
N VAL A 252 10.01 -21.95 31.23
CA VAL A 252 10.45 -20.87 30.36
C VAL A 252 9.36 -20.49 29.34
N ALA A 253 8.73 -21.48 28.72
CA ALA A 253 7.66 -21.24 27.75
C ALA A 253 6.46 -20.51 28.40
N ARG A 254 6.04 -20.94 29.60
CA ARG A 254 4.95 -20.30 30.33
C ARG A 254 5.29 -18.85 30.74
N GLU A 255 6.51 -18.62 31.18
CA GLU A 255 6.95 -17.27 31.57
C GLU A 255 6.96 -16.33 30.36
N VAL A 256 7.52 -16.75 29.22
CA VAL A 256 7.52 -15.96 28.00
C VAL A 256 6.10 -15.74 27.47
N ALA A 257 5.23 -16.75 27.51
CA ALA A 257 3.85 -16.66 27.04
C ALA A 257 2.91 -15.89 28.00
N SER A 258 3.34 -15.61 29.24
CA SER A 258 2.51 -14.87 30.21
C SER A 258 2.23 -13.42 29.82
N ASN A 259 3.09 -12.85 28.98
CA ASN A 259 2.84 -11.55 28.35
C ASN A 259 2.26 -11.76 26.94
N PRO A 260 1.08 -11.17 26.64
CA PRO A 260 0.44 -11.29 25.32
C PRO A 260 1.35 -10.86 24.15
N LEU A 261 2.24 -9.90 24.34
CA LEU A 261 3.16 -9.40 23.29
C LEU A 261 4.23 -10.42 22.90
N THR A 262 4.57 -11.36 23.79
CA THR A 262 5.60 -12.39 23.57
C THR A 262 5.02 -13.79 23.38
N GLY A 263 3.69 -13.92 23.34
CA GLY A 263 2.99 -15.18 23.05
C GLY A 263 3.26 -15.71 21.64
N GLY A 264 3.74 -14.86 20.72
CA GLY A 264 4.02 -15.26 19.33
C GLY A 264 2.75 -15.59 18.53
N LEU A 265 2.92 -16.08 17.29
CA LEU A 265 1.79 -16.48 16.43
C LEU A 265 1.05 -17.72 16.94
N LEU A 266 1.80 -18.72 17.47
CA LEU A 266 1.27 -19.99 17.99
C LEU A 266 1.82 -20.34 19.40
N GLY A 267 2.73 -19.51 19.91
CA GLY A 267 3.46 -19.75 21.15
C GLY A 267 4.98 -19.70 20.98
N PRO A 268 5.75 -19.60 22.06
CA PRO A 268 7.20 -19.64 22.03
C PRO A 268 7.71 -21.04 21.70
N THR A 269 8.69 -21.13 20.79
CA THR A 269 9.47 -22.35 20.61
C THR A 269 10.65 -22.33 21.58
N VAL A 270 10.80 -23.35 22.42
CA VAL A 270 11.84 -23.45 23.43
C VAL A 270 12.69 -24.68 23.19
N ALA A 271 14.02 -24.50 23.11
CA ALA A 271 14.97 -25.58 22.95
C ALA A 271 16.12 -25.45 23.94
N PRO A 272 16.64 -26.61 24.51
CA PRO A 272 17.76 -26.57 25.45
C PRO A 272 19.05 -26.16 24.75
N ILE A 273 19.88 -25.37 25.43
CA ILE A 273 21.23 -25.01 24.99
C ILE A 273 22.23 -25.98 25.65
N TYR A 274 23.02 -26.65 24.82
CA TYR A 274 24.09 -27.53 25.27
C TYR A 274 25.43 -26.78 25.24
N GLY A 275 25.79 -26.15 26.37
CA GLY A 275 27.07 -25.46 26.52
C GLY A 275 28.24 -26.43 26.69
N THR A 276 29.45 -26.05 26.26
CA THR A 276 30.70 -26.81 26.46
C THR A 276 31.21 -26.71 27.90
N ASP A 277 30.81 -25.67 28.62
CA ASP A 277 31.21 -25.42 30.00
C ASP A 277 30.09 -25.88 30.97
N ARG A 278 30.31 -27.00 31.66
CA ARG A 278 29.40 -27.57 32.65
C ARG A 278 29.42 -26.87 34.00
N SER A 279 30.26 -25.84 34.18
CA SER A 279 30.38 -25.08 35.44
C SER A 279 29.30 -24.04 35.67
N GLN A 280 28.48 -23.72 34.66
CA GLN A 280 27.38 -22.76 34.79
C GLN A 280 26.19 -23.46 35.47
N ASN A 281 25.89 -22.98 36.70
CA ASN A 281 24.70 -23.38 37.45
C ASN A 281 23.42 -22.93 36.73
N GLY A 282 22.59 -23.87 36.25
CA GLY A 282 21.29 -23.67 35.63
C GLY A 282 21.20 -24.15 34.18
N GLN A 283 19.99 -24.49 33.78
CA GLN A 283 19.71 -24.89 32.38
C GLN A 283 19.40 -23.63 31.57
N TRP A 284 20.02 -23.56 30.40
CA TRP A 284 19.77 -22.48 29.44
C TRP A 284 18.92 -23.00 28.28
N PHE A 285 18.01 -22.15 27.88
CA PHE A 285 17.11 -22.42 26.76
C PHE A 285 17.18 -21.27 25.76
N THR A 286 17.21 -21.62 24.46
CA THR A 286 16.92 -20.65 23.43
C THR A 286 15.42 -20.59 23.21
N VAL A 287 14.87 -19.38 23.13
CA VAL A 287 13.46 -19.14 22.86
C VAL A 287 13.33 -18.36 21.57
N THR A 288 12.50 -18.86 20.66
CA THR A 288 12.17 -18.15 19.42
C THR A 288 10.68 -17.81 19.40
N ILE A 289 10.36 -16.55 19.14
CA ILE A 289 8.99 -16.04 18.99
C ILE A 289 8.88 -15.18 17.72
N THR A 290 7.69 -15.15 17.13
CA THR A 290 7.37 -14.25 16.02
C THR A 290 6.32 -13.25 16.49
N ILE A 291 6.63 -11.97 16.45
CA ILE A 291 5.81 -10.89 17.02
C ILE A 291 5.49 -9.81 15.98
N GLY A 292 4.42 -9.04 16.21
CA GLY A 292 4.09 -7.87 15.41
C GLY A 292 5.18 -6.80 15.47
N SER A 293 5.45 -6.15 14.34
CA SER A 293 6.51 -5.14 14.24
C SER A 293 6.28 -3.92 15.14
N ARG A 294 5.02 -3.62 15.47
CA ARG A 294 4.64 -2.51 16.37
C ARG A 294 5.02 -2.77 17.83
N ASP A 295 5.08 -4.03 18.20
CA ASP A 295 5.25 -4.48 19.59
C ASP A 295 6.72 -4.77 19.92
N LEU A 296 7.64 -4.59 18.96
CA LEU A 296 9.03 -5.01 19.05
C LEU A 296 9.74 -4.47 20.30
N LEU A 297 9.66 -3.18 20.56
CA LEU A 297 10.40 -2.56 21.67
C LEU A 297 9.90 -3.05 23.01
N GLU A 298 8.58 -3.09 23.21
CA GLU A 298 7.95 -3.56 24.45
C GLU A 298 8.22 -5.04 24.71
N ALA A 299 8.18 -5.87 23.65
CA ALA A 299 8.52 -7.29 23.74
C ALA A 299 9.98 -7.50 24.16
N VAL A 300 10.93 -6.75 23.57
CA VAL A 300 12.36 -6.82 23.95
C VAL A 300 12.57 -6.38 25.40
N GLU A 301 11.91 -5.32 25.86
CA GLU A 301 11.99 -4.85 27.25
C GLU A 301 11.44 -5.89 28.22
N TYR A 302 10.31 -6.51 27.88
CA TYR A 302 9.77 -7.60 28.70
C TYR A 302 10.73 -8.78 28.78
N LEU A 303 11.24 -9.28 27.65
CA LEU A 303 12.20 -10.40 27.59
C LEU A 303 13.44 -10.12 28.45
N ARG A 304 13.99 -8.91 28.38
CA ARG A 304 15.12 -8.50 29.25
C ARG A 304 14.75 -8.51 30.72
N ARG A 305 13.55 -8.10 31.08
CA ARG A 305 13.06 -8.09 32.48
C ARG A 305 12.99 -9.49 33.08
N ILE A 306 12.62 -10.49 32.28
CA ILE A 306 12.61 -11.91 32.74
C ILE A 306 13.98 -12.58 32.62
N GLY A 307 15.06 -11.81 32.42
CA GLY A 307 16.43 -12.31 32.46
C GLY A 307 16.96 -12.85 31.14
N SER A 308 16.34 -12.51 30.01
CA SER A 308 16.88 -12.91 28.71
C SER A 308 18.21 -12.27 28.39
N THR A 309 19.06 -12.99 27.70
CA THR A 309 20.34 -12.53 27.17
C THR A 309 20.40 -12.73 25.66
N GLN A 310 21.30 -11.98 25.00
CA GLN A 310 21.58 -12.14 23.57
C GLN A 310 20.31 -12.04 22.70
N VAL A 311 19.59 -10.93 22.82
CA VAL A 311 18.37 -10.70 22.03
C VAL A 311 18.75 -10.47 20.57
N VAL A 312 18.41 -11.42 19.72
CA VAL A 312 18.58 -11.34 18.26
C VAL A 312 17.23 -11.10 17.61
N VAL A 313 17.13 -10.08 16.76
CA VAL A 313 15.91 -9.72 16.04
C VAL A 313 16.17 -9.80 14.54
N VAL A 314 15.31 -10.54 13.83
CA VAL A 314 15.39 -10.69 12.37
C VAL A 314 14.04 -10.32 11.77
N PRO A 315 14.00 -9.45 10.74
CA PRO A 315 12.75 -9.19 10.03
C PRO A 315 12.29 -10.46 9.31
N VAL A 316 11.00 -10.77 9.43
CA VAL A 316 10.40 -11.89 8.70
C VAL A 316 10.18 -11.46 7.26
N ARG A 317 10.69 -12.22 6.32
CA ARG A 317 10.55 -11.90 4.90
C ARG A 317 9.24 -12.42 4.32
N TYR A 318 8.87 -13.65 4.67
CA TYR A 318 7.65 -14.30 4.19
C TYR A 318 6.98 -15.05 5.32
N VAL A 319 5.65 -15.01 5.33
CA VAL A 319 4.80 -15.93 6.07
C VAL A 319 3.77 -16.46 5.09
N PHE A 320 3.96 -17.69 4.60
CA PHE A 320 2.96 -18.37 3.78
C PHE A 320 1.88 -18.93 4.69
N LEU A 321 0.64 -18.62 4.38
CA LEU A 321 -0.54 -19.21 5.01
C LEU A 321 -0.90 -20.52 4.30
N GLU A 322 -1.94 -21.23 4.75
CA GLU A 322 -2.42 -22.47 4.10
C GLU A 322 -2.84 -22.21 2.65
N GLU A 323 -3.44 -21.04 2.38
CA GLU A 323 -3.77 -20.52 1.06
C GLU A 323 -3.70 -19.00 1.04
N SER A 324 -3.54 -18.40 -0.13
CA SER A 324 -3.57 -16.94 -0.30
C SER A 324 -4.99 -16.42 -0.04
N PRO A 325 -5.24 -15.63 1.04
CA PRO A 325 -6.55 -15.08 1.33
C PRO A 325 -7.00 -14.08 0.26
N THR A 326 -6.06 -13.44 -0.41
CA THR A 326 -6.35 -12.55 -1.53
C THR A 326 -6.83 -13.32 -2.74
N TYR A 327 -6.23 -14.48 -3.05
CA TYR A 327 -6.66 -15.33 -4.16
C TYR A 327 -8.06 -15.91 -3.92
N ALA A 328 -8.34 -16.42 -2.72
CA ALA A 328 -9.67 -16.92 -2.37
C ALA A 328 -10.76 -15.84 -2.53
N ARG A 329 -10.49 -14.63 -2.05
CA ARG A 329 -11.40 -13.49 -2.21
C ARG A 329 -11.54 -13.08 -3.68
N PHE A 330 -10.46 -13.04 -4.44
CA PHE A 330 -10.47 -12.70 -5.85
C PHE A 330 -11.34 -13.65 -6.67
N LEU A 331 -11.24 -14.96 -6.47
CA LEU A 331 -12.10 -15.95 -7.15
C LEU A 331 -13.59 -15.70 -6.92
N SER A 332 -13.96 -15.20 -5.74
CA SER A 332 -15.37 -14.87 -5.45
C SER A 332 -15.88 -13.61 -6.18
N THR A 333 -14.99 -12.83 -6.79
CA THR A 333 -15.33 -11.60 -7.54
C THR A 333 -15.34 -11.79 -9.06
N LEU A 334 -14.83 -12.91 -9.55
CA LEU A 334 -14.91 -13.30 -10.97
C LEU A 334 -16.31 -13.79 -11.34
#